data_1ade910738471dd247f200e8429f9ff3
#
_entry.id   1ade910738471dd247f200e8429f9ff3
#
_cell.length_a   1.000
_cell.length_b   1.000
_cell.length_c   1.000
_cell.angle_alpha   90.00
_cell.angle_beta   90.00
_cell.angle_gamma   90.00
#
_symmetry.space_group_name_H-M   'P 1'
#
loop_
_entity.id
_entity.type
_entity.pdbx_description
1 polymer ?
#
loop_
_entity_poly.entity_id
_entity_poly.type
_entity_poly.pdbx_seq_one_letter_code
_entity_poly.pdbx_strand_id
1 'polypeptide(L)'
;MSQGACPLTQQELVDEYFMEYRAMLLAVGAFLDRMDRSVEHNAENDFRVVAFKQALHELVGDEPGRVERIQMLLSDRDTTLMDERDQQSAYGAFNPASREPAQQEG
;
A
#
# COMPACT_ATOMS: atom_id res chain seq x y z
N MET A 1 -17.48 -10.20 4.87
CA MET A 1 -17.78 -9.72 5.18
C MET A 1 -18.32 -9.26 5.09
N SER A 2 -18.35 -9.32 5.18
CA SER A 2 -18.90 -8.80 5.14
C SER A 2 -18.89 -8.23 5.66
N GLN A 3 -18.48 -8.17 5.57
CA GLN A 3 -18.59 -7.31 6.18
C GLN A 3 -19.76 -7.04 6.66
N GLY A 4 -20.19 -7.08 7.58
CA GLY A 4 -21.48 -6.74 8.02
C GLY A 4 -21.83 -5.33 7.71
N ALA A 5 -23.04 -5.00 7.84
CA ALA A 5 -23.47 -3.66 7.58
C ALA A 5 -22.96 -2.72 8.67
N CYS A 6 -22.52 -1.57 8.24
CA CYS A 6 -22.13 -0.53 9.17
C CYS A 6 -23.36 0.08 9.77
N PRO A 7 -23.41 0.31 11.07
CA PRO A 7 -24.59 0.89 11.70
C PRO A 7 -24.79 2.37 11.40
N LEU A 8 -23.79 3.03 10.86
CA LEU A 8 -23.89 4.43 10.52
C LEU A 8 -24.34 4.60 9.08
N THR A 9 -25.06 5.68 8.79
CA THR A 9 -25.38 6.00 7.43
C THR A 9 -24.13 6.56 6.74
N GLN A 10 -24.16 6.61 5.42
CA GLN A 10 -23.04 7.20 4.71
C GLN A 10 -22.83 8.65 5.11
N GLN A 11 -23.91 9.39 5.31
CA GLN A 11 -23.76 10.78 5.71
C GLN A 11 -23.10 10.89 7.08
N GLU A 12 -23.46 10.01 7.99
CA GLU A 12 -22.84 10.00 9.30
C GLU A 12 -21.37 9.66 9.22
N LEU A 13 -21.02 8.71 8.35
CA LEU A 13 -19.61 8.35 8.16
C LEU A 13 -18.82 9.55 7.62
N VAL A 14 -19.37 10.24 6.65
CA VAL A 14 -18.69 11.41 6.09
C VAL A 14 -18.53 12.49 7.15
N ASP A 15 -19.60 12.78 7.89
CA ASP A 15 -19.53 13.84 8.88
C ASP A 15 -18.55 13.52 9.99
N GLU A 16 -18.47 12.26 10.37
CA GLU A 16 -17.67 11.87 11.50
C GLU A 16 -16.20 11.71 11.13
N TYR A 17 -15.93 11.15 9.97
CA TYR A 17 -14.58 10.68 9.65
C TYR A 17 -13.91 11.37 8.48
N PHE A 18 -14.60 12.24 7.76
CA PHE A 18 -14.00 12.78 6.55
C PHE A 18 -12.68 13.48 6.80
N MET A 19 -12.60 14.28 7.87
CA MET A 19 -11.38 15.03 8.12
C MET A 19 -10.19 14.11 8.42
N GLU A 20 -10.48 13.01 9.09
CA GLU A 20 -9.44 12.04 9.38
C GLU A 20 -8.89 11.45 8.10
N TYR A 21 -9.77 11.04 7.20
CA TYR A 21 -9.31 10.40 5.96
C TYR A 21 -8.76 11.41 4.96
N ARG A 22 -9.25 12.62 5.02
CA ARG A 22 -8.65 13.70 4.25
C ARG A 22 -7.20 13.88 4.65
N ALA A 23 -6.92 13.87 5.93
CA ALA A 23 -5.54 14.01 6.41
C ALA A 23 -4.68 12.85 5.93
N MET A 24 -5.22 11.64 5.96
CA MET A 24 -4.47 10.48 5.48
C MET A 24 -4.17 10.58 4.00
N LEU A 25 -5.14 11.04 3.23
CA LEU A 25 -4.93 11.17 1.79
C LEU A 25 -3.87 12.20 1.49
N LEU A 26 -3.91 13.32 2.21
CA LEU A 26 -2.88 14.35 2.02
C LEU A 26 -1.51 13.82 2.43
N ALA A 27 -1.44 12.98 3.45
CA ALA A 27 -0.17 12.39 3.85
C ALA A 27 0.38 11.49 2.75
N VAL A 28 -0.49 10.74 2.10
CA VAL A 28 -0.06 9.90 0.99
C VAL A 28 0.47 10.76 -0.15
N GLY A 29 -0.26 11.82 -0.48
CA GLY A 29 0.21 12.73 -1.52
C GLY A 29 1.55 13.35 -1.18
N ALA A 30 1.72 13.75 0.07
CA ALA A 30 2.96 14.34 0.50
C ALA A 30 4.13 13.37 0.37
N PHE A 31 3.88 12.10 0.68
CA PHE A 31 4.89 11.08 0.53
C PHE A 31 5.34 10.95 -0.92
N LEU A 32 4.37 10.91 -1.83
CA LEU A 32 4.71 10.79 -3.25
C LEU A 32 5.42 12.02 -3.77
N ASP A 33 4.99 13.20 -3.32
CA ASP A 33 5.65 14.44 -3.71
C ASP A 33 7.07 14.49 -3.19
N ARG A 34 7.29 13.98 -1.98
CA ARG A 34 8.63 13.97 -1.41
C ARG A 34 9.54 13.06 -2.22
N MET A 35 9.02 11.93 -2.68
CA MET A 35 9.79 11.07 -3.54
C MET A 35 10.19 11.78 -4.82
N ASP A 36 9.26 12.56 -5.38
CA ASP A 36 9.52 13.27 -6.62
C ASP A 36 10.60 14.35 -6.44
N ARG A 37 10.69 14.91 -5.24
CA ARG A 37 11.66 15.96 -4.98
C ARG A 37 13.00 15.46 -4.48
N SER A 38 13.12 14.15 -4.28
CA SER A 38 14.36 13.62 -3.73
C SER A 38 15.52 13.83 -4.71
N VAL A 39 16.73 13.84 -4.18
CA VAL A 39 17.89 14.09 -5.01
C VAL A 39 18.21 12.95 -5.95
N GLU A 40 17.85 11.74 -5.57
CA GLU A 40 18.05 10.58 -6.43
C GLU A 40 16.75 9.84 -6.59
N HIS A 41 16.43 9.50 -7.82
CA HIS A 41 15.20 8.77 -8.09
C HIS A 41 15.53 7.30 -8.24
N ASN A 42 16.11 6.74 -7.21
CA ASN A 42 16.62 5.38 -7.27
C ASN A 42 15.67 4.35 -6.68
N ALA A 43 14.43 4.73 -6.44
CA ALA A 43 13.45 3.79 -5.92
C ALA A 43 12.16 3.77 -6.72
N GLU A 44 12.20 4.27 -7.95
CA GLU A 44 10.97 4.32 -8.75
C GLU A 44 10.48 2.93 -9.08
N ASN A 45 11.37 1.97 -9.17
CA ASN A 45 11.00 0.59 -9.44
C ASN A 45 11.06 -0.28 -8.20
N ASP A 46 11.18 0.34 -7.03
CA ASP A 46 11.15 -0.41 -5.79
C ASP A 46 9.83 -1.15 -5.70
N PHE A 47 9.87 -2.42 -5.31
CA PHE A 47 8.66 -3.23 -5.28
C PHE A 47 7.60 -2.66 -4.37
N ARG A 48 8.02 -1.97 -3.30
CA ARG A 48 7.07 -1.38 -2.37
C ARG A 48 6.33 -0.22 -3.01
N VAL A 49 7.05 0.59 -3.78
CA VAL A 49 6.44 1.73 -4.45
C VAL A 49 5.50 1.26 -5.55
N VAL A 50 5.91 0.25 -6.30
CA VAL A 50 5.05 -0.29 -7.35
C VAL A 50 3.77 -0.85 -6.76
N ALA A 51 3.89 -1.64 -5.69
CA ALA A 51 2.72 -2.22 -5.04
C ALA A 51 1.84 -1.13 -4.45
N PHE A 52 2.45 -0.10 -3.88
CA PHE A 52 1.72 0.98 -3.27
C PHE A 52 0.87 1.72 -4.31
N LYS A 53 1.45 2.00 -5.47
CA LYS A 53 0.72 2.69 -6.52
C LYS A 53 -0.39 1.83 -7.10
N GLN A 54 -0.17 0.53 -7.22
CA GLN A 54 -1.22 -0.36 -7.63
C GLN A 54 -2.36 -0.36 -6.63
N ALA A 55 -2.03 -0.33 -5.34
CA ALA A 55 -3.04 -0.29 -4.31
C ALA A 55 -3.86 1.00 -4.37
N LEU A 56 -3.21 2.11 -4.71
CA LEU A 56 -3.94 3.36 -4.84
C LEU A 56 -4.98 3.29 -5.96
N HIS A 57 -4.68 2.58 -7.03
CA HIS A 57 -5.66 2.40 -8.10
C HIS A 57 -6.88 1.63 -7.63
N GLU A 58 -6.68 0.70 -6.69
CA GLU A 58 -7.82 -0.04 -6.17
C GLU A 58 -8.76 0.84 -5.36
N LEU A 59 -8.25 1.91 -4.81
CA LEU A 59 -9.07 2.77 -3.97
C LEU A 59 -10.09 3.57 -4.75
N VAL A 60 -9.81 3.88 -6.01
CA VAL A 60 -10.71 4.75 -6.76
C VAL A 60 -11.83 4.00 -7.46
N GLY A 61 -11.80 2.68 -7.45
CA GLY A 61 -12.85 1.90 -8.10
C GLY A 61 -14.11 1.87 -7.28
N ASP A 62 -15.18 1.40 -7.92
CA ASP A 62 -16.49 1.33 -7.26
C ASP A 62 -16.74 0.02 -6.55
N GLU A 63 -15.90 -0.96 -6.75
CA GLU A 63 -16.14 -2.28 -6.19
C GLU A 63 -15.82 -2.32 -4.72
N PRO A 64 -16.66 -2.92 -3.92
CA PRO A 64 -16.35 -3.09 -2.50
C PRO A 64 -15.25 -4.12 -2.30
N GLY A 65 -14.78 -4.25 -1.08
CA GLY A 65 -13.71 -5.20 -0.79
C GLY A 65 -12.34 -4.66 -1.09
N ARG A 66 -12.18 -3.36 -1.03
CA ARG A 66 -10.91 -2.73 -1.36
C ARG A 66 -9.79 -3.15 -0.43
N VAL A 67 -10.08 -3.29 0.84
CA VAL A 67 -9.03 -3.64 1.80
C VAL A 67 -8.45 -5.00 1.47
N GLU A 68 -9.30 -5.95 1.16
CA GLU A 68 -8.83 -7.28 0.84
C GLU A 68 -7.97 -7.27 -0.41
N ARG A 69 -8.40 -6.55 -1.43
CA ARG A 69 -7.63 -6.49 -2.67
C ARG A 69 -6.28 -5.82 -2.47
N ILE A 70 -6.26 -4.76 -1.66
CA ILE A 70 -5.02 -4.05 -1.39
C ILE A 70 -4.07 -4.92 -0.58
N GLN A 71 -4.60 -5.65 0.39
CA GLN A 71 -3.75 -6.55 1.16
C GLN A 71 -3.14 -7.61 0.27
N MET A 72 -3.89 -8.08 -0.71
CA MET A 72 -3.34 -9.08 -1.62
C MET A 72 -2.25 -8.48 -2.49
N LEU A 73 -2.41 -7.24 -2.92
CA LEU A 73 -1.37 -6.59 -3.71
C LEU A 73 -0.09 -6.42 -2.91
N LEU A 74 -0.23 -6.03 -1.65
CA LEU A 74 0.94 -5.74 -0.83
C LEU A 74 1.67 -7.00 -0.38
N SER A 75 0.94 -8.09 -0.23
CA SER A 75 1.55 -9.33 0.24
C SER A 75 1.49 -10.45 -0.78
N ASP A 76 1.15 -10.12 -2.01
CA ASP A 76 1.05 -11.11 -3.05
C ASP A 76 2.39 -11.79 -3.22
N ARG A 77 2.38 -13.08 -3.38
CA ARG A 77 3.56 -13.88 -3.58
C ARG A 77 4.47 -13.98 -2.37
N ASP A 78 4.04 -13.44 -1.26
CA ASP A 78 4.81 -13.57 -0.06
C ASP A 78 4.99 -15.04 0.28
N THR A 79 3.96 -15.82 0.08
CA THR A 79 4.02 -17.23 0.40
C THR A 79 4.87 -18.01 -0.57
N THR A 80 5.09 -17.51 -1.77
CA THR A 80 5.89 -18.23 -2.73
C THR A 80 7.37 -18.04 -2.51
N LEU A 81 7.76 -17.06 -1.74
CA LEU A 81 9.17 -16.79 -1.49
C LEU A 81 9.44 -16.77 -0.01
N MET A 82 9.10 -17.87 0.62
CA MET A 82 9.24 -17.97 2.07
C MET A 82 10.64 -17.76 2.55
N ASP A 83 11.60 -18.20 1.78
CA ASP A 83 12.96 -18.06 2.23
C ASP A 83 13.36 -16.63 2.42
N GLU A 84 12.69 -15.73 1.78
CA GLU A 84 13.04 -14.33 1.85
C GLU A 84 12.07 -13.53 2.67
N ARG A 85 11.17 -14.20 3.34
CA ARG A 85 10.12 -13.53 4.04
C ARG A 85 10.55 -12.58 5.09
N ASP A 86 11.58 -12.91 5.83
CA ASP A 86 12.01 -12.06 6.91
C ASP A 86 12.37 -10.69 6.43
N GLN A 87 13.07 -10.62 5.34
CA GLN A 87 13.44 -9.34 4.81
C GLN A 87 12.24 -8.61 4.26
N GLN A 88 11.38 -9.34 3.61
CA GLN A 88 10.25 -8.70 2.98
C GLN A 88 9.26 -8.18 3.95
N SER A 89 9.05 -8.86 5.03
CA SER A 89 8.08 -8.39 5.99
C SER A 89 8.53 -7.08 6.61
N ALA A 90 9.80 -6.83 6.65
CA ALA A 90 10.28 -5.57 7.18
C ALA A 90 9.95 -4.41 6.24
N TYR A 91 9.71 -4.69 4.99
CA TYR A 91 9.43 -3.65 4.02
C TYR A 91 7.94 -3.48 3.76
N GLY A 92 7.13 -4.39 4.22
CA GLY A 92 5.69 -4.26 4.06
C GLY A 92 5.16 -4.64 2.70
N ALA A 93 5.97 -5.19 1.81
CA ALA A 93 5.51 -5.62 0.50
C ALA A 93 6.48 -6.63 -0.07
N PHE A 94 5.99 -7.41 -1.01
CA PHE A 94 6.81 -8.43 -1.63
C PHE A 94 7.80 -7.80 -2.59
N ASN A 95 9.05 -8.27 -2.53
CA ASN A 95 10.11 -7.76 -3.39
C ASN A 95 10.69 -8.88 -4.23
N PRO A 96 10.31 -8.97 -5.48
CA PRO A 96 10.86 -10.03 -6.31
C PRO A 96 12.37 -9.93 -6.50
N ALA A 97 12.91 -8.74 -6.31
CA ALA A 97 14.34 -8.56 -6.46
C ALA A 97 15.10 -8.81 -5.19
N SER A 98 14.44 -9.12 -4.12
CA SER A 98 15.11 -9.29 -2.84
C SER A 98 16.03 -10.48 -2.81
N ARG A 99 15.97 -11.32 -3.82
CA ARG A 99 16.86 -12.39 -3.86
C ARG A 99 18.25 -12.00 -4.14
N GLU A 100 18.45 -10.82 -4.60
CA GLU A 100 19.75 -10.34 -4.82
C GLU A 100 20.35 -9.99 -3.55
N PRO A 101 21.40 -10.63 -3.13
CA PRO A 101 21.91 -10.38 -1.80
C PRO A 101 22.44 -9.02 -1.63
N ALA A 102 22.83 -8.49 -2.65
CA ALA A 102 23.43 -7.23 -2.50
C ALA A 102 22.50 -6.18 -2.20
N GLN A 103 21.57 -6.29 -2.46
CA GLN A 103 20.82 -5.24 -2.30
C GLN A 103 20.53 -4.87 -1.17
N GLN A 104 20.66 -5.15 -0.95
CA GLN A 104 20.33 -4.84 -0.10
C GLN A 104 20.85 -4.47 0.78
N GLU A 105 21.24 -4.77 0.48
CA GLU A 105 21.48 -4.40 1.10
C GLU A 105 21.65 -4.08 1.67
N GLY A 106 21.78 -4.45 1.63
CA GLY A 106 21.73 -4.21 1.92
C GLY A 106 21.41 -4.16 2.06
#